data_e7b4bf6de610f1b90951b36512d43f43
#
_entry.id   e7b4bf6de610f1b90951b36512d43f43
#
_cell.length_a   1.000
_cell.length_b   1.000
_cell.length_c   1.000
_cell.angle_alpha   90.00
_cell.angle_beta   90.00
_cell.angle_gamma   90.00
#
_symmetry.space_group_name_H-M   'P 1'
#
loop_
_entity.id
_entity.type
_entity.pdbx_description
1 polymer ?
#
loop_
_entity_poly.entity_id
_entity_poly.type
_entity_poly.pdbx_seq_one_letter_code
_entity_poly.pdbx_strand_id
1 'polypeptide(L)'
;MDELTIDSGGVRLAGEEAGDGVAVVLMHGLTATRRYVVMGSKNLERGGHRVVAYDARGHGRSGPGLEYGYDALAADLLAVLDDRGIDRAVLAGASMGAHTAIRFALDHPGRAAALVLATPAFDPDATDRGLERWDALARGLREGGVEGFVAAYGEPRVPEQFRDTVRTVLRQRLSAHEHPEAVADALSAVPRSEPFGSWDELARLELPVTVVASRDEADPEHPYAVGERYAQTIAGAELVSEEPGKSPLAWQGGQLSRVIAETAARV
;
A
#
# COMPACT_ATOMS: atom_id res chain seq x y z
N MET A 1 2.01 8.65 19.45
CA MET A 1 0.96 8.27 18.47
C MET A 1 -0.23 7.79 19.27
N ASP A 2 -1.38 8.37 19.01
CA ASP A 2 -2.62 8.01 19.65
C ASP A 2 -3.26 6.87 18.86
N GLU A 3 -3.68 5.81 19.55
CA GLU A 3 -4.38 4.69 18.92
C GLU A 3 -5.77 5.15 18.45
N LEU A 4 -6.16 4.69 17.27
CA LEU A 4 -7.45 4.96 16.65
C LEU A 4 -8.25 3.68 16.48
N THR A 5 -9.57 3.84 16.62
CA THR A 5 -10.55 2.83 16.22
C THR A 5 -11.64 3.54 15.42
N ILE A 6 -11.81 3.16 14.18
CA ILE A 6 -12.72 3.82 13.22
C ILE A 6 -13.71 2.78 12.74
N ASP A 7 -14.99 3.11 12.66
CA ASP A 7 -16.01 2.28 12.05
C ASP A 7 -16.14 2.60 10.55
N SER A 8 -16.00 1.58 9.72
CA SER A 8 -16.24 1.67 8.28
C SER A 8 -17.33 0.69 7.87
N GLY A 9 -18.59 1.13 7.98
CA GLY A 9 -19.72 0.32 7.59
C GLY A 9 -19.83 -1.01 8.36
N GLY A 10 -19.51 -1.01 9.65
CA GLY A 10 -19.48 -2.17 10.52
C GLY A 10 -18.14 -2.92 10.58
N VAL A 11 -17.15 -2.49 9.80
CA VAL A 11 -15.77 -2.98 9.91
C VAL A 11 -14.99 -2.08 10.85
N ARG A 12 -14.46 -2.63 11.93
CA ARG A 12 -13.57 -1.91 12.86
C ARG A 12 -12.17 -1.79 12.25
N LEU A 13 -11.75 -0.58 11.93
CA LEU A 13 -10.39 -0.29 11.48
C LEU A 13 -9.54 0.17 12.67
N ALA A 14 -8.35 -0.41 12.80
CA ALA A 14 -7.36 -0.02 13.79
C ALA A 14 -6.30 0.86 13.14
N GLY A 15 -5.95 1.95 13.79
CA GLY A 15 -4.98 2.91 13.27
C GLY A 15 -4.21 3.61 14.37
N GLU A 16 -3.40 4.55 13.97
CA GLU A 16 -2.67 5.46 14.85
C GLU A 16 -2.52 6.82 14.18
N GLU A 17 -2.49 7.88 15.00
CA GLU A 17 -2.31 9.26 14.55
C GLU A 17 -1.24 9.97 15.37
N ALA A 18 -0.47 10.84 14.73
CA ALA A 18 0.51 11.69 15.39
C ALA A 18 0.80 12.94 14.59
N GLY A 19 1.26 13.98 15.28
CA GLY A 19 1.65 15.26 14.68
C GLY A 19 0.44 16.14 14.36
N ASP A 20 0.74 17.27 13.74
CA ASP A 20 -0.19 18.31 13.32
C ASP A 20 0.31 18.92 12.01
N GLY A 21 -0.52 19.71 11.32
CA GLY A 21 -0.19 20.31 10.02
C GLY A 21 -0.80 19.54 8.84
N VAL A 22 -0.09 19.50 7.70
CA VAL A 22 -0.61 18.86 6.49
C VAL A 22 -0.88 17.38 6.75
N ALA A 23 -2.11 16.94 6.49
CA ALA A 23 -2.52 15.56 6.70
C ALA A 23 -1.89 14.62 5.66
N VAL A 24 -1.29 13.54 6.16
CA VAL A 24 -0.72 12.44 5.37
C VAL A 24 -1.35 11.15 5.85
N VAL A 25 -1.99 10.40 4.96
CA VAL A 25 -2.53 9.08 5.26
C VAL A 25 -1.63 7.99 4.65
N LEU A 26 -1.20 7.05 5.50
CA LEU A 26 -0.33 5.95 5.12
C LEU A 26 -1.12 4.65 4.94
N MET A 27 -1.02 4.03 3.75
CA MET A 27 -1.72 2.80 3.37
C MET A 27 -0.74 1.70 2.98
N HIS A 28 -0.84 0.57 3.64
CA HIS A 28 0.09 -0.55 3.47
C HIS A 28 -0.29 -1.47 2.28
N GLY A 29 0.66 -2.31 1.87
CA GLY A 29 0.47 -3.36 0.88
C GLY A 29 -0.22 -4.61 1.43
N LEU A 30 -0.68 -5.47 0.54
CA LEU A 30 -1.25 -6.77 0.87
C LEU A 30 -0.28 -7.58 1.74
N THR A 31 -0.77 -8.28 2.75
CA THR A 31 -0.01 -9.01 3.78
C THR A 31 0.82 -8.16 4.76
N ALA A 32 0.82 -6.83 4.61
CA ALA A 32 1.53 -5.93 5.52
C ALA A 32 0.57 -5.32 6.58
N THR A 33 1.10 -4.47 7.42
CA THR A 33 0.35 -3.64 8.36
C THR A 33 0.79 -2.19 8.23
N ARG A 34 0.06 -1.25 8.85
CA ARG A 34 0.36 0.19 8.83
C ARG A 34 1.83 0.53 9.11
N ARG A 35 2.51 -0.28 9.95
CA ARG A 35 3.93 -0.08 10.29
C ARG A 35 4.87 -0.15 9.08
N TYR A 36 4.51 -0.96 8.07
CA TYR A 36 5.40 -1.27 6.95
C TYR A 36 5.38 -0.23 5.83
N VAL A 37 4.54 0.79 5.87
CA VAL A 37 4.56 1.85 4.84
C VAL A 37 5.87 2.62 4.88
N VAL A 38 6.21 3.14 6.06
CA VAL A 38 7.47 3.88 6.28
C VAL A 38 8.39 3.15 7.29
N MET A 39 8.26 1.83 7.44
CA MET A 39 9.09 0.97 8.31
C MET A 39 9.24 1.52 9.75
N GLY A 40 8.19 2.16 10.27
CA GLY A 40 8.18 2.77 11.60
C GLY A 40 8.96 4.09 11.72
N SER A 41 9.36 4.70 10.61
CA SER A 41 9.99 6.03 10.61
C SER A 41 9.04 7.07 11.21
N LYS A 42 9.60 7.99 11.99
CA LYS A 42 8.90 9.13 12.61
C LYS A 42 9.28 10.46 11.94
N ASN A 43 9.82 10.43 10.74
CA ASN A 43 10.33 11.63 10.09
C ASN A 43 9.21 12.56 9.63
N LEU A 44 8.04 12.02 9.27
CA LEU A 44 6.90 12.83 8.84
C LEU A 44 6.33 13.65 9.99
N GLU A 45 6.08 13.03 11.13
CA GLU A 45 5.56 13.71 12.32
C GLU A 45 6.55 14.75 12.85
N ARG A 46 7.85 14.41 12.87
CA ARG A 46 8.91 15.35 13.26
C ARG A 46 9.08 16.49 12.24
N GLY A 47 8.70 16.26 11.00
CA GLY A 47 8.68 17.23 9.91
C GLY A 47 7.45 18.15 9.91
N GLY A 48 6.56 18.03 10.90
CA GLY A 48 5.37 18.88 11.03
C GLY A 48 4.19 18.42 10.16
N HIS A 49 4.04 17.12 9.96
CA HIS A 49 2.88 16.54 9.29
C HIS A 49 1.95 15.84 10.30
N ARG A 50 0.66 15.94 10.08
CA ARG A 50 -0.35 15.14 10.75
C ARG A 50 -0.44 13.79 10.03
N VAL A 51 0.09 12.74 10.65
CA VAL A 51 0.19 11.41 10.06
C VAL A 51 -0.89 10.50 10.62
N VAL A 52 -1.71 9.95 9.75
CA VAL A 52 -2.68 8.88 10.06
C VAL A 52 -2.23 7.62 9.34
N ALA A 53 -2.04 6.54 10.09
CA ALA A 53 -1.72 5.22 9.54
C ALA A 53 -2.72 4.19 10.07
N TYR A 54 -3.33 3.40 9.20
CA TYR A 54 -4.31 2.40 9.60
C TYR A 54 -4.03 1.04 8.96
N ASP A 55 -4.48 -0.01 9.63
CA ASP A 55 -4.51 -1.34 9.04
C ASP A 55 -5.76 -1.46 8.17
N ALA A 56 -5.63 -1.85 6.92
CA ALA A 56 -6.74 -2.13 6.04
C ALA A 56 -7.63 -3.24 6.62
N ARG A 57 -8.90 -3.30 6.22
CA ARG A 57 -9.83 -4.36 6.64
C ARG A 57 -9.19 -5.74 6.56
N GLY A 58 -9.37 -6.56 7.58
CA GLY A 58 -8.80 -7.90 7.68
C GLY A 58 -7.30 -7.96 7.99
N HIS A 59 -6.59 -6.83 8.01
CA HIS A 59 -5.15 -6.78 8.25
C HIS A 59 -4.82 -6.24 9.65
N GLY A 60 -3.64 -6.59 10.16
CA GLY A 60 -3.15 -6.12 11.44
C GLY A 60 -4.15 -6.34 12.56
N ARG A 61 -4.62 -5.26 13.17
CA ARG A 61 -5.63 -5.26 14.25
C ARG A 61 -7.03 -4.85 13.75
N SER A 62 -7.22 -4.63 12.46
CA SER A 62 -8.51 -4.32 11.86
C SER A 62 -9.37 -5.56 11.70
N GLY A 63 -10.67 -5.40 11.92
CA GLY A 63 -11.64 -6.48 11.81
C GLY A 63 -11.81 -6.99 10.37
N PRO A 64 -12.36 -8.20 10.21
CA PRO A 64 -12.68 -8.75 8.90
C PRO A 64 -13.82 -7.98 8.24
N GLY A 65 -13.86 -7.98 6.91
CA GLY A 65 -14.95 -7.46 6.09
C GLY A 65 -15.59 -8.56 5.28
N LEU A 66 -16.70 -8.24 4.60
CA LEU A 66 -17.34 -9.14 3.65
C LEU A 66 -16.68 -9.05 2.25
N GLU A 67 -16.14 -7.89 1.94
CA GLU A 67 -15.49 -7.58 0.66
C GLU A 67 -14.12 -6.95 0.90
N TYR A 68 -13.17 -7.23 -0.01
CA TYR A 68 -11.78 -6.78 0.10
C TYR A 68 -11.27 -6.08 -1.16
N GLY A 69 -12.14 -5.85 -2.16
CA GLY A 69 -11.79 -5.13 -3.39
C GLY A 69 -11.48 -3.65 -3.17
N TYR A 70 -10.97 -2.98 -4.20
CA TYR A 70 -10.55 -1.58 -4.11
C TYR A 70 -11.68 -0.62 -3.79
N ASP A 71 -12.93 -0.90 -4.18
CA ASP A 71 -14.08 -0.09 -3.79
C ASP A 71 -14.30 -0.11 -2.27
N ALA A 72 -14.18 -1.29 -1.66
CA ALA A 72 -14.28 -1.44 -0.21
C ALA A 72 -13.10 -0.79 0.53
N LEU A 73 -11.88 -0.91 -0.01
CA LEU A 73 -10.69 -0.26 0.55
C LEU A 73 -10.75 1.27 0.41
N ALA A 74 -11.29 1.79 -0.70
CA ALA A 74 -11.51 3.23 -0.88
C ALA A 74 -12.59 3.77 0.07
N ALA A 75 -13.64 2.99 0.33
CA ALA A 75 -14.66 3.34 1.33
C ALA A 75 -14.07 3.38 2.75
N ASP A 76 -13.15 2.46 3.09
CA ASP A 76 -12.40 2.52 4.35
C ASP A 76 -11.58 3.80 4.49
N LEU A 77 -10.88 4.20 3.43
CA LEU A 77 -10.11 5.44 3.43
C LEU A 77 -11.02 6.66 3.60
N LEU A 78 -12.20 6.67 2.98
CA LEU A 78 -13.19 7.72 3.18
C LEU A 78 -13.62 7.80 4.65
N ALA A 79 -13.96 6.66 5.26
CA ALA A 79 -14.33 6.59 6.66
C ALA A 79 -13.20 7.07 7.59
N VAL A 80 -11.94 6.76 7.28
CA VAL A 80 -10.77 7.27 8.01
C VAL A 80 -10.69 8.79 7.93
N LEU A 81 -10.82 9.38 6.74
CA LEU A 81 -10.76 10.82 6.57
C LEU A 81 -11.91 11.53 7.29
N ASP A 82 -13.12 11.00 7.18
CA ASP A 82 -14.33 11.59 7.78
C ASP A 82 -14.28 11.51 9.31
N ASP A 83 -13.92 10.36 9.88
CA ASP A 83 -13.78 10.18 11.33
C ASP A 83 -12.71 11.12 11.91
N ARG A 84 -11.63 11.35 11.18
CA ARG A 84 -10.55 12.24 11.62
C ARG A 84 -10.79 13.72 11.32
N GLY A 85 -11.90 14.07 10.65
CA GLY A 85 -12.21 15.45 10.24
C GLY A 85 -11.16 15.99 9.27
N ILE A 86 -10.67 15.14 8.35
CA ILE A 86 -9.68 15.49 7.32
C ILE A 86 -10.41 15.73 6.02
N ASP A 87 -10.54 16.98 5.60
CA ASP A 87 -11.18 17.33 4.33
C ASP A 87 -10.35 16.87 3.13
N ARG A 88 -9.03 17.02 3.22
CA ARG A 88 -8.10 16.69 2.13
C ARG A 88 -6.75 16.25 2.68
N ALA A 89 -6.15 15.20 2.10
CA ALA A 89 -4.87 14.64 2.56
C ALA A 89 -3.93 14.26 1.41
N VAL A 90 -2.63 14.24 1.71
CA VAL A 90 -1.66 13.51 0.92
C VAL A 90 -1.84 12.03 1.19
N LEU A 91 -2.07 11.23 0.15
CA LEU A 91 -2.30 9.80 0.24
C LEU A 91 -1.02 9.06 -0.17
N ALA A 92 -0.38 8.39 0.77
CA ALA A 92 0.85 7.65 0.52
C ALA A 92 0.61 6.15 0.74
N GLY A 93 0.67 5.38 -0.33
CA GLY A 93 0.39 3.96 -0.29
C GLY A 93 1.49 3.11 -0.94
N ALA A 94 1.64 1.88 -0.44
CA ALA A 94 2.53 0.88 -1.01
C ALA A 94 1.73 -0.26 -1.63
N SER A 95 2.00 -0.63 -2.89
CA SER A 95 1.35 -1.75 -3.61
C SER A 95 -0.19 -1.65 -3.52
N MET A 96 -0.88 -2.53 -2.82
CA MET A 96 -2.32 -2.45 -2.56
C MET A 96 -2.74 -1.06 -2.06
N GLY A 97 -1.97 -0.45 -1.15
CA GLY A 97 -2.26 0.89 -0.63
C GLY A 97 -2.12 1.98 -1.70
N ALA A 98 -1.17 1.84 -2.64
CA ALA A 98 -1.04 2.75 -3.78
C ALA A 98 -2.27 2.66 -4.71
N HIS A 99 -2.74 1.47 -4.98
CA HIS A 99 -3.93 1.23 -5.79
C HIS A 99 -5.21 1.72 -5.09
N THR A 100 -5.30 1.56 -3.77
CA THR A 100 -6.39 2.16 -2.96
C THR A 100 -6.40 3.67 -3.07
N ALA A 101 -5.22 4.33 -3.00
CA ALA A 101 -5.11 5.77 -3.17
C ALA A 101 -5.58 6.24 -4.55
N ILE A 102 -5.26 5.50 -5.61
CA ILE A 102 -5.70 5.77 -6.98
C ILE A 102 -7.23 5.66 -7.08
N ARG A 103 -7.80 4.51 -6.66
CA ARG A 103 -9.25 4.30 -6.70
C ARG A 103 -9.98 5.43 -5.97
N PHE A 104 -9.51 5.74 -4.77
CA PHE A 104 -10.06 6.83 -3.97
C PHE A 104 -9.96 8.20 -4.66
N ALA A 105 -8.80 8.54 -5.25
CA ALA A 105 -8.62 9.83 -5.91
C ALA A 105 -9.48 9.98 -7.17
N LEU A 106 -9.76 8.89 -7.88
CA LEU A 106 -10.66 8.86 -9.03
C LEU A 106 -12.13 9.05 -8.59
N ASP A 107 -12.55 8.44 -7.47
CA ASP A 107 -13.92 8.55 -6.96
C ASP A 107 -14.16 9.86 -6.20
N HIS A 108 -13.14 10.38 -5.53
CA HIS A 108 -13.21 11.55 -4.64
C HIS A 108 -12.13 12.60 -4.97
N PRO A 109 -12.10 13.19 -6.17
CA PRO A 109 -10.99 14.02 -6.65
C PRO A 109 -10.71 15.24 -5.75
N GLY A 110 -11.70 15.72 -4.99
CA GLY A 110 -11.52 16.85 -4.06
C GLY A 110 -10.89 16.46 -2.72
N ARG A 111 -10.80 15.16 -2.38
CA ARG A 111 -10.33 14.66 -1.07
C ARG A 111 -8.85 14.27 -1.06
N ALA A 112 -8.23 14.04 -2.23
CA ALA A 112 -6.80 13.78 -2.36
C ALA A 112 -6.06 15.09 -2.68
N ALA A 113 -5.04 15.44 -1.87
CA ALA A 113 -4.18 16.59 -2.11
C ALA A 113 -3.02 16.26 -3.05
N ALA A 114 -2.39 15.13 -2.82
CA ALA A 114 -1.34 14.55 -3.65
C ALA A 114 -1.29 13.04 -3.44
N LEU A 115 -0.64 12.31 -4.34
CA LEU A 115 -0.41 10.88 -4.22
C LEU A 115 1.08 10.56 -4.16
N VAL A 116 1.44 9.62 -3.27
CA VAL A 116 2.73 8.92 -3.32
C VAL A 116 2.44 7.44 -3.54
N LEU A 117 2.73 6.97 -4.72
CA LEU A 117 2.44 5.63 -5.20
C LEU A 117 3.73 4.79 -5.11
N ALA A 118 3.94 4.12 -3.98
CA ALA A 118 5.11 3.27 -3.81
C ALA A 118 4.85 1.88 -4.39
N THR A 119 5.71 1.49 -5.31
CA THR A 119 5.68 0.18 -6.00
C THR A 119 4.30 -0.20 -6.53
N PRO A 120 3.64 0.66 -7.37
CA PRO A 120 2.40 0.27 -8.02
C PRO A 120 2.68 -0.85 -9.04
N ALA A 121 1.85 -1.90 -9.04
CA ALA A 121 2.09 -3.09 -9.86
C ALA A 121 0.88 -3.51 -10.73
N PHE A 122 -0.27 -2.84 -10.59
CA PHE A 122 -1.44 -3.16 -11.41
C PHE A 122 -1.26 -2.63 -12.83
N ASP A 123 -1.43 -3.50 -13.81
CA ASP A 123 -1.47 -3.17 -15.24
C ASP A 123 -2.82 -3.62 -15.82
N PRO A 124 -3.68 -2.69 -16.27
CA PRO A 124 -4.98 -3.04 -16.83
C PRO A 124 -4.88 -3.84 -18.13
N ASP A 125 -3.75 -3.78 -18.83
CA ASP A 125 -3.50 -4.52 -20.08
C ASP A 125 -2.93 -5.92 -19.81
N ALA A 126 -2.59 -6.26 -18.56
CA ALA A 126 -2.01 -7.56 -18.21
C ALA A 126 -3.02 -8.69 -18.46
N THR A 127 -2.65 -9.65 -19.30
CA THR A 127 -3.44 -10.86 -19.59
C THR A 127 -3.32 -11.92 -18.51
N ASP A 128 -2.22 -11.92 -17.77
CA ASP A 128 -1.99 -12.80 -16.61
C ASP A 128 -1.76 -11.95 -15.36
N ARG A 129 -2.65 -12.09 -14.40
CA ARG A 129 -2.59 -11.43 -13.08
C ARG A 129 -2.01 -12.34 -11.99
N GLY A 130 -1.49 -13.49 -12.34
CA GLY A 130 -0.94 -14.45 -11.39
C GLY A 130 -1.95 -14.99 -10.37
N LEU A 131 -3.23 -15.07 -10.72
CA LEU A 131 -4.31 -15.41 -9.79
C LEU A 131 -4.12 -16.78 -9.13
N GLU A 132 -3.61 -17.77 -9.87
CA GLU A 132 -3.31 -19.09 -9.31
C GLU A 132 -2.29 -19.04 -8.17
N ARG A 133 -1.28 -18.17 -8.31
CA ARG A 133 -0.29 -17.96 -7.26
C ARG A 133 -0.91 -17.32 -6.01
N TRP A 134 -1.76 -16.30 -6.19
CA TRP A 134 -2.46 -15.66 -5.09
C TRP A 134 -3.39 -16.64 -4.35
N ASP A 135 -4.09 -17.51 -5.08
CA ASP A 135 -4.92 -18.56 -4.50
C ASP A 135 -4.09 -19.62 -3.75
N ALA A 136 -2.90 -19.95 -4.24
CA ALA A 136 -2.00 -20.85 -3.54
C ALA A 136 -1.50 -20.24 -2.22
N LEU A 137 -1.15 -18.95 -2.20
CA LEU A 137 -0.75 -18.23 -1.00
C LEU A 137 -1.90 -18.15 0.02
N ALA A 138 -3.12 -17.81 -0.44
CA ALA A 138 -4.32 -17.77 0.40
C ALA A 138 -4.61 -19.14 1.03
N ARG A 139 -4.52 -20.21 0.24
CA ARG A 139 -4.70 -21.59 0.71
C ARG A 139 -3.63 -21.98 1.73
N GLY A 140 -2.36 -21.69 1.41
CA GLY A 140 -1.25 -21.94 2.33
C GLY A 140 -1.46 -21.26 3.68
N LEU A 141 -1.92 -20.00 3.68
CA LEU A 141 -2.21 -19.27 4.91
C LEU A 141 -3.37 -19.90 5.70
N ARG A 142 -4.46 -20.33 5.03
CA ARG A 142 -5.61 -20.98 5.68
C ARG A 142 -5.27 -22.34 6.28
N GLU A 143 -4.51 -23.16 5.56
CA GLU A 143 -4.26 -24.56 5.95
C GLU A 143 -3.07 -24.71 6.90
N GLY A 144 -2.03 -23.89 6.76
CA GLY A 144 -0.77 -24.00 7.50
C GLY A 144 -0.33 -22.73 8.21
N GLY A 145 -1.18 -21.69 8.28
CA GLY A 145 -0.84 -20.42 8.91
C GLY A 145 0.37 -19.76 8.22
N VAL A 146 1.17 -19.06 9.00
CA VAL A 146 2.36 -18.33 8.50
C VAL A 146 3.32 -19.26 7.75
N GLU A 147 3.61 -20.43 8.27
CA GLU A 147 4.54 -21.37 7.62
C GLU A 147 3.94 -22.00 6.36
N GLY A 148 2.63 -22.22 6.31
CA GLY A 148 1.93 -22.65 5.11
C GLY A 148 2.00 -21.60 4.00
N PHE A 149 1.85 -20.32 4.34
CA PHE A 149 2.06 -19.22 3.38
C PHE A 149 3.51 -19.21 2.88
N VAL A 150 4.49 -19.27 3.79
CA VAL A 150 5.92 -19.25 3.41
C VAL A 150 6.28 -20.44 2.52
N ALA A 151 5.72 -21.61 2.79
CA ALA A 151 5.90 -22.79 1.94
C ALA A 151 5.27 -22.58 0.53
N ALA A 152 4.07 -22.02 0.46
CA ALA A 152 3.40 -21.68 -0.81
C ALA A 152 4.11 -20.56 -1.57
N TYR A 153 4.72 -19.59 -0.86
CA TYR A 153 5.51 -18.53 -1.47
C TYR A 153 6.75 -19.08 -2.19
N GLY A 154 7.35 -20.11 -1.64
CA GLY A 154 8.49 -20.81 -2.21
C GLY A 154 9.81 -20.02 -2.09
N GLU A 155 10.69 -20.21 -3.07
CA GLU A 155 11.99 -19.52 -3.10
C GLU A 155 11.78 -18.05 -3.51
N PRO A 156 12.22 -17.05 -2.69
CA PRO A 156 12.16 -15.65 -3.07
C PRO A 156 12.96 -15.38 -4.36
N ARG A 157 12.33 -14.72 -5.32
CA ARG A 157 12.92 -14.36 -6.63
C ARG A 157 13.77 -13.09 -6.54
N VAL A 158 14.63 -13.04 -5.54
CA VAL A 158 15.55 -11.92 -5.29
C VAL A 158 16.99 -12.44 -5.24
N PRO A 159 18.01 -11.59 -5.40
CA PRO A 159 19.40 -11.98 -5.19
C PRO A 159 19.59 -12.71 -3.86
N GLU A 160 20.47 -13.70 -3.81
CA GLU A 160 20.67 -14.61 -2.67
C GLU A 160 20.82 -13.87 -1.35
N GLN A 161 21.55 -12.77 -1.36
CA GLN A 161 21.78 -11.91 -0.19
C GLN A 161 20.49 -11.36 0.46
N PHE A 162 19.37 -11.29 -0.26
CA PHE A 162 18.09 -10.77 0.23
C PHE A 162 17.09 -11.87 0.62
N ARG A 163 17.31 -13.15 0.24
CA ARG A 163 16.33 -14.23 0.40
C ARG A 163 15.92 -14.46 1.85
N ASP A 164 16.89 -14.53 2.76
CA ASP A 164 16.59 -14.74 4.18
C ASP A 164 15.91 -13.52 4.81
N THR A 165 16.27 -12.34 4.36
CA THR A 165 15.59 -11.10 4.77
C THR A 165 14.13 -11.11 4.33
N VAL A 166 13.84 -11.49 3.08
CA VAL A 166 12.46 -11.60 2.56
C VAL A 166 11.66 -12.63 3.36
N ARG A 167 12.20 -13.83 3.60
CA ARG A 167 11.53 -14.86 4.41
C ARG A 167 11.24 -14.37 5.83
N THR A 168 12.19 -13.69 6.45
CA THR A 168 12.03 -13.13 7.80
C THR A 168 10.93 -12.07 7.83
N VAL A 169 10.94 -11.15 6.85
CA VAL A 169 9.93 -10.09 6.73
C VAL A 169 8.54 -10.68 6.46
N LEU A 170 8.42 -11.72 5.62
CA LEU A 170 7.14 -12.41 5.39
C LEU A 170 6.58 -12.99 6.69
N ARG A 171 7.40 -13.69 7.48
CA ARG A 171 6.97 -14.22 8.78
C ARG A 171 6.53 -13.13 9.75
N GLN A 172 7.32 -12.06 9.87
CA GLN A 172 6.99 -10.92 10.73
C GLN A 172 5.69 -10.24 10.34
N ARG A 173 5.48 -10.01 9.03
CA ARG A 173 4.24 -9.40 8.52
C ARG A 173 3.02 -10.25 8.82
N LEU A 174 3.08 -11.53 8.46
CA LEU A 174 1.94 -12.44 8.61
C LEU A 174 1.62 -12.74 10.07
N SER A 175 2.63 -12.79 10.95
CA SER A 175 2.41 -12.97 12.39
C SER A 175 1.79 -11.75 13.08
N ALA A 176 1.70 -10.61 12.40
CA ALA A 176 1.15 -9.39 12.98
C ALA A 176 -0.38 -9.25 12.81
N HIS A 177 -1.03 -10.20 12.14
CA HIS A 177 -2.47 -10.15 11.88
C HIS A 177 -3.28 -10.89 12.94
N GLU A 178 -4.27 -10.23 13.52
CA GLU A 178 -5.24 -10.85 14.45
C GLU A 178 -6.22 -11.80 13.74
N HIS A 179 -6.44 -11.58 12.43
CA HIS A 179 -7.40 -12.32 11.62
C HIS A 179 -6.72 -12.89 10.35
N PRO A 180 -5.86 -13.92 10.46
CA PRO A 180 -5.12 -14.46 9.31
C PRO A 180 -6.03 -15.01 8.21
N GLU A 181 -7.22 -15.50 8.55
CA GLU A 181 -8.22 -15.97 7.57
C GLU A 181 -8.76 -14.82 6.71
N ALA A 182 -8.97 -13.64 7.31
CA ALA A 182 -9.37 -12.44 6.58
C ALA A 182 -8.26 -11.95 5.62
N VAL A 183 -6.99 -12.09 6.02
CA VAL A 183 -5.86 -11.85 5.11
C VAL A 183 -5.88 -12.83 3.95
N ALA A 184 -6.22 -14.09 4.18
CA ALA A 184 -6.34 -15.08 3.11
C ALA A 184 -7.53 -14.75 2.16
N ASP A 185 -8.62 -14.20 2.67
CA ASP A 185 -9.72 -13.69 1.85
C ASP A 185 -9.27 -12.49 1.00
N ALA A 186 -8.52 -11.55 1.59
CA ALA A 186 -7.94 -10.42 0.87
C ALA A 186 -6.96 -10.89 -0.22
N LEU A 187 -6.10 -11.90 0.06
CA LEU A 187 -5.20 -12.50 -0.93
C LEU A 187 -5.94 -13.07 -2.14
N SER A 188 -7.15 -13.57 -1.94
CA SER A 188 -7.98 -14.08 -3.05
C SER A 188 -8.74 -12.96 -3.78
N ALA A 189 -9.19 -11.92 -3.07
CA ALA A 189 -10.09 -10.90 -3.61
C ALA A 189 -9.35 -9.71 -4.24
N VAL A 190 -8.31 -9.17 -3.57
CA VAL A 190 -7.60 -7.97 -4.03
C VAL A 190 -6.98 -8.13 -5.42
N PRO A 191 -6.30 -9.24 -5.76
CA PRO A 191 -5.73 -9.42 -7.10
C PRO A 191 -6.77 -9.54 -8.22
N ARG A 192 -8.03 -9.81 -7.87
CA ARG A 192 -9.16 -9.87 -8.81
C ARG A 192 -9.88 -8.54 -8.98
N SER A 193 -9.64 -7.60 -8.08
CA SER A 193 -10.19 -6.26 -8.13
C SER A 193 -9.33 -5.34 -8.98
N GLU A 194 -9.95 -4.31 -9.54
CA GLU A 194 -9.31 -3.33 -10.42
C GLU A 194 -9.37 -1.95 -9.79
N PRO A 195 -8.21 -1.31 -9.51
CA PRO A 195 -8.20 0.06 -8.98
C PRO A 195 -8.61 1.10 -10.03
N PHE A 196 -8.47 0.78 -11.31
CA PHE A 196 -8.91 1.56 -12.47
C PHE A 196 -9.03 0.64 -13.69
N GLY A 197 -9.87 1.01 -14.66
CA GLY A 197 -10.19 0.15 -15.80
C GLY A 197 -9.25 0.31 -17.00
N SER A 198 -8.55 1.44 -17.13
CA SER A 198 -7.65 1.71 -18.25
C SER A 198 -6.60 2.76 -17.92
N TRP A 199 -5.53 2.84 -18.70
CA TRP A 199 -4.52 3.89 -18.59
C TRP A 199 -5.11 5.29 -18.83
N ASP A 200 -6.12 5.41 -19.69
CA ASP A 200 -6.83 6.68 -19.93
C ASP A 200 -7.57 7.17 -18.67
N GLU A 201 -8.09 6.24 -17.86
CA GLU A 201 -8.69 6.59 -16.58
C GLU A 201 -7.65 7.15 -15.60
N LEU A 202 -6.49 6.51 -15.54
CA LEU A 202 -5.36 6.97 -14.72
C LEU A 202 -4.85 8.36 -15.17
N ALA A 203 -4.86 8.64 -16.47
CA ALA A 203 -4.48 9.94 -17.02
C ALA A 203 -5.38 11.10 -16.59
N ARG A 204 -6.56 10.81 -15.99
CA ARG A 204 -7.50 11.84 -15.48
C ARG A 204 -7.09 12.41 -14.12
N LEU A 205 -6.06 11.87 -13.49
CA LEU A 205 -5.56 12.38 -12.20
C LEU A 205 -4.87 13.75 -12.41
N GLU A 206 -5.50 14.81 -11.89
CA GLU A 206 -5.04 16.22 -12.02
C GLU A 206 -4.51 16.75 -10.67
N LEU A 207 -3.61 16.01 -10.02
CA LEU A 207 -3.02 16.38 -8.74
C LEU A 207 -1.52 16.00 -8.74
N PRO A 208 -0.71 16.56 -7.82
CA PRO A 208 0.69 16.16 -7.70
C PRO A 208 0.81 14.66 -7.39
N VAL A 209 1.58 13.94 -8.20
CA VAL A 209 1.85 12.51 -8.01
C VAL A 209 3.35 12.26 -8.00
N THR A 210 3.80 11.46 -7.05
CA THR A 210 5.14 10.89 -7.05
C THR A 210 5.02 9.36 -7.08
N VAL A 211 5.60 8.74 -8.10
CA VAL A 211 5.71 7.29 -8.23
C VAL A 211 7.06 6.85 -7.73
N VAL A 212 7.09 5.94 -6.77
CA VAL A 212 8.31 5.29 -6.29
C VAL A 212 8.38 3.89 -6.89
N ALA A 213 9.32 3.65 -7.79
CA ALA A 213 9.51 2.36 -8.45
C ALA A 213 10.85 1.73 -8.04
N SER A 214 10.85 0.41 -7.88
CA SER A 214 12.06 -0.36 -7.58
C SER A 214 12.77 -0.81 -8.85
N ARG A 215 14.09 -0.92 -8.80
CA ARG A 215 14.96 -1.45 -9.86
C ARG A 215 14.96 -2.97 -9.88
N ASP A 216 13.87 -3.64 -9.97
CA ASP A 216 13.57 -5.07 -10.20
C ASP A 216 14.50 -6.15 -9.59
N GLU A 217 15.78 -5.85 -9.33
CA GLU A 217 16.76 -6.82 -8.80
C GLU A 217 16.40 -7.36 -7.42
N ALA A 218 15.83 -6.50 -6.58
CA ALA A 218 15.49 -6.86 -5.19
C ALA A 218 13.97 -6.96 -4.97
N ASP A 219 13.16 -6.43 -5.89
CA ASP A 219 11.69 -6.42 -5.83
C ASP A 219 11.04 -6.77 -7.17
N PRO A 220 11.23 -7.97 -7.69
CA PRO A 220 10.69 -8.39 -8.99
C PRO A 220 9.17 -8.54 -9.00
N GLU A 221 8.53 -8.51 -7.83
CA GLU A 221 7.06 -8.55 -7.70
C GLU A 221 6.39 -7.21 -8.09
N HIS A 222 7.19 -6.13 -8.15
CA HIS A 222 6.74 -4.79 -8.54
C HIS A 222 7.62 -4.25 -9.68
N PRO A 223 7.38 -4.67 -10.93
CA PRO A 223 8.26 -4.36 -12.06
C PRO A 223 8.44 -2.85 -12.25
N TYR A 224 9.69 -2.41 -12.39
CA TYR A 224 10.05 -1.00 -12.62
C TYR A 224 9.29 -0.40 -13.81
N ALA A 225 9.17 -1.16 -14.91
CA ALA A 225 8.50 -0.73 -16.13
C ALA A 225 7.01 -0.37 -15.90
N VAL A 226 6.35 -1.05 -14.96
CA VAL A 226 4.96 -0.71 -14.59
C VAL A 226 4.94 0.65 -13.87
N GLY A 227 5.80 0.85 -12.86
CA GLY A 227 5.91 2.14 -12.18
C GLY A 227 6.29 3.29 -13.13
N GLU A 228 7.20 3.05 -14.06
CA GLU A 228 7.57 4.01 -15.11
C GLU A 228 6.35 4.38 -15.98
N ARG A 229 5.53 3.40 -16.37
CA ARG A 229 4.30 3.64 -17.15
C ARG A 229 3.29 4.49 -16.37
N TYR A 230 3.13 4.29 -15.06
CA TYR A 230 2.32 5.17 -14.22
C TYR A 230 2.81 6.63 -14.29
N ALA A 231 4.11 6.85 -14.12
CA ALA A 231 4.67 8.19 -14.17
C ALA A 231 4.57 8.84 -15.55
N GLN A 232 4.64 8.06 -16.62
CA GLN A 232 4.45 8.54 -17.99
C GLN A 232 2.99 8.85 -18.31
N THR A 233 2.04 8.13 -17.70
CA THR A 233 0.61 8.29 -17.96
C THR A 233 0.01 9.47 -17.21
N ILE A 234 0.41 9.67 -15.95
CA ILE A 234 -0.13 10.75 -15.11
C ILE A 234 0.61 12.05 -15.40
N ALA A 235 -0.12 13.07 -15.85
CA ALA A 235 0.46 14.36 -16.21
C ALA A 235 1.20 15.00 -15.02
N GLY A 236 2.48 15.34 -15.21
CA GLY A 236 3.31 15.98 -14.20
C GLY A 236 3.74 15.08 -13.04
N ALA A 237 3.55 13.76 -13.16
CA ALA A 237 4.04 12.82 -12.16
C ALA A 237 5.57 12.76 -12.16
N GLU A 238 6.14 12.64 -10.96
CA GLU A 238 7.57 12.42 -10.75
C GLU A 238 7.85 10.93 -10.55
N LEU A 239 8.92 10.42 -11.17
CA LEU A 239 9.41 9.05 -10.95
C LEU A 239 10.65 9.09 -10.09
N VAL A 240 10.61 8.38 -8.95
CA VAL A 240 11.73 8.28 -8.00
C VAL A 240 12.08 6.80 -7.81
N SER A 241 13.37 6.51 -7.77
CA SER A 241 13.90 5.15 -7.60
C SER A 241 15.18 5.20 -6.77
N GLU A 242 15.54 4.05 -6.21
CA GLU A 242 16.85 3.88 -5.58
C GLU A 242 17.97 3.88 -6.62
N GLU A 243 19.19 4.17 -6.15
CA GLU A 243 20.40 3.99 -6.93
C GLU A 243 20.62 2.52 -7.31
N PRO A 244 21.18 2.20 -8.48
CA PRO A 244 21.48 0.84 -8.88
C PRO A 244 22.26 0.06 -7.80
N GLY A 245 21.82 -1.16 -7.51
CA GLY A 245 22.45 -2.03 -6.51
C GLY A 245 22.13 -1.69 -5.04
N LYS A 246 21.24 -0.72 -4.79
CA LYS A 246 20.72 -0.41 -3.45
C LYS A 246 19.42 -1.15 -3.18
N SER A 247 19.07 -1.26 -1.89
CA SER A 247 17.76 -1.79 -1.51
C SER A 247 16.64 -0.91 -2.06
N PRO A 248 15.46 -1.49 -2.40
CA PRO A 248 14.29 -0.73 -2.85
C PRO A 248 13.99 0.47 -1.96
N LEU A 249 13.72 1.62 -2.56
CA LEU A 249 13.41 2.85 -1.83
C LEU A 249 12.18 2.68 -0.93
N ALA A 250 11.18 1.92 -1.37
CA ALA A 250 10.00 1.58 -0.58
C ALA A 250 10.32 0.82 0.73
N TRP A 251 11.49 0.16 0.82
CA TRP A 251 11.94 -0.54 2.03
C TRP A 251 12.78 0.35 2.96
N GLN A 252 13.06 1.57 2.54
CA GLN A 252 13.92 2.54 3.24
C GLN A 252 13.06 3.62 3.91
N GLY A 253 12.40 3.28 5.02
CA GLY A 253 11.35 4.09 5.64
C GLY A 253 11.68 5.57 5.86
N GLY A 254 12.91 5.89 6.28
CA GLY A 254 13.35 7.27 6.44
C GLY A 254 13.49 8.03 5.10
N GLN A 255 13.91 7.36 4.04
CA GLN A 255 14.00 7.93 2.69
C GLN A 255 12.63 8.07 2.05
N LEU A 256 11.78 7.05 2.16
CA LEU A 256 10.40 7.12 1.68
C LEU A 256 9.62 8.25 2.40
N SER A 257 9.82 8.42 3.71
CA SER A 257 9.24 9.54 4.46
C SER A 257 9.66 10.90 3.90
N ARG A 258 10.91 11.04 3.40
CA ARG A 258 11.38 12.27 2.75
C ARG A 258 10.65 12.50 1.44
N VAL A 259 10.52 11.48 0.58
CA VAL A 259 9.77 11.57 -0.68
C VAL A 259 8.31 11.99 -0.42
N ILE A 260 7.67 11.42 0.61
CA ILE A 260 6.31 11.80 1.01
C ILE A 260 6.25 13.27 1.43
N ALA A 261 7.21 13.74 2.25
CA ALA A 261 7.27 15.13 2.70
C ALA A 261 7.52 16.11 1.54
N GLU A 262 8.41 15.77 0.60
CA GLU A 262 8.67 16.55 -0.62
C GLU A 262 7.42 16.64 -1.51
N THR A 263 6.66 15.56 -1.64
CA THR A 263 5.38 15.57 -2.35
C THR A 263 4.34 16.42 -1.62
N ALA A 264 4.28 16.31 -0.28
CA ALA A 264 3.39 17.11 0.54
C ALA A 264 3.67 18.63 0.48
N ALA A 265 4.91 19.02 0.22
CA ALA A 265 5.29 20.42 0.06
C ALA A 265 4.79 21.06 -1.28
N ARG A 266 4.20 20.26 -2.17
CA ARG A 266 3.62 20.72 -3.46
C ARG A 266 2.15 21.11 -3.36
N VAL A 267 1.52 21.02 -2.16
CA VAL A 267 0.08 21.26 -1.95
C VAL A 267 -0.20 22.25 -0.83
#